data_d4e89050ef58903cc362aa7f81941a5c
#
_entry.id   d4e89050ef58903cc362aa7f81941a5c
#
_cell.length_a   1.000
_cell.length_b   1.000
_cell.length_c   1.000
_cell.angle_alpha   90.00
_cell.angle_beta   90.00
_cell.angle_gamma   90.00
#
_symmetry.space_group_name_H-M   'P 1'
#
loop_
_entity.id
_entity.type
_entity.pdbx_description
1 polymer ?
#
loop_
_entity_poly.entity_id
_entity_poly.type
_entity_poly.pdbx_seq_one_letter_code
_entity_poly.pdbx_strand_id
1 'polypeptide(L)'
;MYIKYNNEEIECVTTLRVAMNIQKKFRKPYLQILSNIEELDLEEQIKILFCGIELGKDNSISFEDFKNYVLDNIGLEQLENYLESFINSIQYPGLSEEEIEKKLIEKIEKQKKLREIGLNN
;
A
#
# COMPACT_ATOMS: atom_id res chain seq x y z
N MET A 1 -9.17 2.44 -1.42
CA MET A 1 -8.32 3.05 -2.46
C MET A 1 -8.72 2.49 -3.82
N TYR A 2 -8.46 3.22 -4.90
CA TYR A 2 -8.83 2.80 -6.25
C TYR A 2 -7.61 2.77 -7.15
N ILE A 3 -7.57 1.79 -8.04
CA ILE A 3 -6.48 1.61 -9.00
C ILE A 3 -7.08 1.61 -10.39
N LYS A 4 -6.45 2.32 -11.32
CA LYS A 4 -6.88 2.36 -12.70
C LYS A 4 -6.54 1.05 -13.41
N TYR A 5 -7.55 0.44 -14.03
CA TYR A 5 -7.43 -0.81 -14.75
C TYR A 5 -8.36 -0.80 -15.96
N ASN A 6 -7.81 -0.89 -17.19
CA ASN A 6 -8.59 -0.88 -18.44
C ASN A 6 -9.60 0.28 -18.53
N ASN A 7 -9.16 1.50 -18.23
CA ASN A 7 -9.98 2.73 -18.24
C ASN A 7 -11.10 2.76 -17.19
N GLU A 8 -11.09 1.85 -16.24
CA GLU A 8 -12.00 1.82 -15.11
C GLU A 8 -11.21 1.98 -13.81
N GLU A 9 -11.88 2.38 -12.74
CA GLU A 9 -11.29 2.37 -11.43
C GLU A 9 -11.79 1.16 -10.66
N ILE A 10 -10.87 0.31 -10.20
CA ILE A 10 -11.21 -0.87 -9.42
C ILE A 10 -10.86 -0.65 -7.96
N GLU A 11 -11.67 -1.21 -7.07
CA GLU A 11 -11.46 -1.10 -5.63
C GLU A 11 -10.30 -1.96 -5.16
N CYS A 12 -9.40 -1.35 -4.40
CA CYS A 12 -8.35 -2.04 -3.68
C CYS A 12 -8.65 -1.88 -2.18
N VAL A 13 -9.04 -2.96 -1.54
CA VAL A 13 -9.37 -2.95 -0.11
C VAL A 13 -8.11 -2.73 0.71
N THR A 14 -8.18 -1.85 1.72
CA THR A 14 -7.02 -1.48 2.54
C THR A 14 -7.34 -1.57 4.03
N THR A 15 -7.92 -2.70 4.43
CA THR A 15 -8.22 -3.01 5.83
C THR A 15 -7.19 -3.97 6.41
N LEU A 16 -7.26 -4.24 7.69
CA LEU A 16 -6.40 -5.24 8.34
C LEU A 16 -6.60 -6.63 7.76
N ARG A 17 -7.76 -6.89 7.14
CA ARG A 17 -8.00 -8.17 6.44
C ARG A 17 -7.03 -8.35 5.28
N VAL A 18 -6.69 -7.26 4.60
CA VAL A 18 -5.69 -7.29 3.52
C VAL A 18 -4.31 -7.59 4.10
N ALA A 19 -3.95 -7.00 5.22
CA ALA A 19 -2.68 -7.29 5.89
C ALA A 19 -2.58 -8.78 6.24
N MET A 20 -3.67 -9.37 6.72
CA MET A 20 -3.73 -10.80 6.99
C MET A 20 -3.55 -11.63 5.72
N ASN A 21 -4.16 -11.20 4.61
CA ASN A 21 -4.03 -11.86 3.31
C ASN A 21 -2.58 -11.81 2.80
N ILE A 22 -1.92 -10.67 2.97
CA ILE A 22 -0.50 -10.52 2.63
C ILE A 22 0.36 -11.49 3.44
N GLN A 23 0.15 -11.59 4.74
CA GLN A 23 0.89 -12.54 5.59
C GLN A 23 0.75 -13.97 5.11
N LYS A 24 -0.47 -14.37 4.75
CA LYS A 24 -0.74 -15.73 4.27
C LYS A 24 -0.01 -16.03 2.96
N LYS A 25 -0.02 -15.08 2.03
CA LYS A 25 0.59 -15.28 0.70
C LYS A 25 2.10 -15.24 0.74
N PHE A 26 2.68 -14.34 1.52
CA PHE A 26 4.13 -14.18 1.61
C PHE A 26 4.77 -15.00 2.73
N ARG A 27 3.96 -15.58 3.61
CA ARG A 27 4.41 -16.39 4.76
C ARG A 27 5.39 -15.65 5.66
N LYS A 28 5.15 -14.35 5.85
CA LYS A 28 5.96 -13.46 6.68
C LYS A 28 5.02 -12.47 7.38
N PRO A 29 5.41 -11.91 8.54
CA PRO A 29 4.62 -10.86 9.17
C PRO A 29 4.45 -9.66 8.23
N TYR A 30 3.24 -9.08 8.20
CA TYR A 30 2.96 -7.98 7.28
C TYR A 30 3.87 -6.76 7.50
N LEU A 31 4.25 -6.47 8.75
CA LEU A 31 5.15 -5.34 9.04
C LEU A 31 6.52 -5.53 8.39
N GLN A 32 7.02 -6.77 8.39
CA GLN A 32 8.29 -7.07 7.74
C GLN A 32 8.20 -6.86 6.23
N ILE A 33 7.06 -7.21 5.63
CA ILE A 33 6.84 -7.05 4.19
C ILE A 33 6.67 -5.57 3.84
N LEU A 34 5.77 -4.86 4.53
CA LEU A 34 5.44 -3.48 4.19
C LEU A 34 6.55 -2.49 4.50
N SER A 35 7.35 -2.73 5.55
CA SER A 35 8.49 -1.85 5.87
C SER A 35 9.65 -2.00 4.89
N ASN A 36 9.71 -3.11 4.15
CA ASN A 36 10.74 -3.39 3.17
C ASN A 36 10.19 -3.49 1.74
N ILE A 37 9.07 -2.83 1.48
CA ILE A 37 8.35 -2.96 0.21
C ILE A 37 9.21 -2.53 -0.99
N GLU A 38 10.10 -1.56 -0.80
CA GLU A 38 10.99 -1.07 -1.86
C GLU A 38 12.05 -2.11 -2.25
N GLU A 39 12.35 -3.06 -1.37
CA GLU A 39 13.32 -4.11 -1.62
C GLU A 39 12.72 -5.33 -2.33
N LEU A 40 11.39 -5.39 -2.43
CA LEU A 40 10.70 -6.47 -3.13
C LEU A 40 10.84 -6.29 -4.64
N ASP A 41 10.81 -7.40 -5.40
CA ASP A 41 10.80 -7.31 -6.84
C ASP A 41 9.44 -6.78 -7.33
N LEU A 42 9.38 -6.41 -8.62
CA LEU A 42 8.17 -5.81 -9.20
C LEU A 42 6.96 -6.74 -9.10
N GLU A 43 7.16 -8.02 -9.35
CA GLU A 43 6.05 -8.98 -9.27
C GLU A 43 5.48 -9.06 -7.85
N GLU A 44 6.34 -9.08 -6.85
CA GLU A 44 5.91 -9.11 -5.45
C GLU A 44 5.20 -7.81 -5.06
N GLN A 45 5.69 -6.65 -5.52
CA GLN A 45 5.03 -5.37 -5.28
C GLN A 45 3.63 -5.33 -5.89
N ILE A 46 3.49 -5.83 -7.12
CA ILE A 46 2.19 -5.92 -7.79
C ILE A 46 1.27 -6.90 -7.05
N LYS A 47 1.82 -8.01 -6.56
CA LYS A 47 1.06 -8.99 -5.78
C LYS A 47 0.50 -8.40 -4.49
N ILE A 48 1.23 -7.49 -3.84
CA ILE A 48 0.74 -6.80 -2.65
C ILE A 48 -0.52 -5.99 -2.96
N LEU A 49 -0.51 -5.21 -4.04
CA LEU A 49 -1.68 -4.46 -4.47
C LEU A 49 -2.83 -5.40 -4.81
N PHE A 50 -2.53 -6.52 -5.46
CA PHE A 50 -3.54 -7.51 -5.83
C PHE A 50 -4.20 -8.14 -4.61
N CYS A 51 -3.50 -8.25 -3.49
CA CYS A 51 -4.12 -8.74 -2.25
C CYS A 51 -5.32 -7.90 -1.81
N GLY A 52 -5.29 -6.60 -2.10
CA GLY A 52 -6.43 -5.72 -1.84
C GLY A 52 -7.52 -5.84 -2.90
N ILE A 53 -7.12 -6.04 -4.16
CA ILE A 53 -8.07 -6.15 -5.28
C ILE A 53 -8.90 -7.42 -5.15
N GLU A 54 -8.30 -8.55 -4.81
CA GLU A 54 -9.03 -9.81 -4.71
C GLU A 54 -10.05 -9.85 -3.57
N LEU A 55 -9.94 -8.96 -2.59
CA LEU A 55 -10.91 -8.82 -1.52
C LEU A 55 -12.00 -7.78 -1.84
N GLY A 56 -11.85 -7.07 -2.95
CA GLY A 56 -12.81 -6.07 -3.39
C GLY A 56 -13.94 -6.62 -4.25
N LYS A 57 -14.73 -5.71 -4.79
CA LYS A 57 -15.89 -6.05 -5.62
C LYS A 57 -15.51 -6.63 -6.97
N ASP A 58 -14.32 -6.28 -7.48
CA ASP A 58 -13.85 -6.69 -8.80
C ASP A 58 -12.95 -7.93 -8.71
N ASN A 59 -13.34 -8.88 -7.88
CA ASN A 59 -12.55 -10.08 -7.58
C ASN A 59 -12.47 -11.09 -8.72
N SER A 60 -13.10 -10.82 -9.86
CA SER A 60 -13.03 -11.67 -11.05
C SER A 60 -11.72 -11.49 -11.84
N ILE A 61 -10.96 -10.44 -11.54
CA ILE A 61 -9.70 -10.16 -12.22
C ILE A 61 -8.65 -11.15 -11.71
N SER A 62 -7.96 -11.84 -12.63
CA SER A 62 -6.88 -12.74 -12.24
C SER A 62 -5.60 -11.95 -11.94
N PHE A 63 -4.72 -12.53 -11.12
CA PHE A 63 -3.42 -11.92 -10.85
C PHE A 63 -2.61 -11.73 -12.13
N GLU A 64 -2.61 -12.71 -13.02
CA GLU A 64 -1.86 -12.62 -14.27
C GLU A 64 -2.34 -11.45 -15.14
N ASP A 65 -3.65 -11.28 -15.26
CA ASP A 65 -4.21 -10.16 -16.04
C ASP A 65 -3.87 -8.82 -15.41
N PHE A 66 -3.99 -8.71 -14.10
CA PHE A 66 -3.63 -7.48 -13.39
C PHE A 66 -2.14 -7.17 -13.50
N LYS A 67 -1.30 -8.17 -13.30
CA LYS A 67 0.15 -8.02 -13.40
C LYS A 67 0.56 -7.53 -14.79
N ASN A 68 0.04 -8.16 -15.84
CA ASN A 68 0.36 -7.78 -17.20
C ASN A 68 -0.11 -6.37 -17.53
N TYR A 69 -1.28 -5.98 -17.04
CA TYR A 69 -1.75 -4.61 -17.22
C TYR A 69 -0.82 -3.59 -16.56
N VAL A 70 -0.40 -3.85 -15.33
CA VAL A 70 0.51 -2.96 -14.60
C VAL A 70 1.85 -2.85 -15.33
N LEU A 71 2.43 -3.99 -15.74
CA LEU A 71 3.72 -4.01 -16.42
C LEU A 71 3.69 -3.27 -17.75
N ASP A 72 2.56 -3.30 -18.45
CA ASP A 72 2.45 -2.70 -19.79
C ASP A 72 1.95 -1.26 -19.78
N ASN A 73 1.22 -0.84 -18.74
CA ASN A 73 0.49 0.43 -18.77
C ASN A 73 0.78 1.38 -17.61
N ILE A 74 1.38 0.90 -16.53
CA ILE A 74 1.63 1.72 -15.35
C ILE A 74 3.13 1.97 -15.22
N GLY A 75 3.52 3.25 -15.13
CA GLY A 75 4.91 3.62 -14.95
C GLY A 75 5.39 3.39 -13.51
N LEU A 76 6.70 3.37 -13.34
CA LEU A 76 7.32 3.12 -12.03
C LEU A 76 6.87 4.13 -10.98
N GLU A 77 6.81 5.41 -11.33
CA GLU A 77 6.38 6.46 -10.42
C GLU A 77 4.93 6.22 -9.94
N GLN A 78 4.05 5.84 -10.85
CA GLN A 78 2.65 5.57 -10.51
C GLN A 78 2.52 4.33 -9.63
N LEU A 79 3.33 3.30 -9.89
CA LEU A 79 3.35 2.11 -9.05
C LEU A 79 3.79 2.46 -7.62
N GLU A 80 4.85 3.26 -7.49
CA GLU A 80 5.32 3.72 -6.19
C GLU A 80 4.24 4.53 -5.45
N ASN A 81 3.53 5.39 -6.17
CA ASN A 81 2.43 6.17 -5.59
C ASN A 81 1.29 5.27 -5.10
N TYR A 82 0.93 4.25 -5.86
CA TYR A 82 -0.07 3.28 -5.43
C TYR A 82 0.35 2.52 -4.18
N LEU A 83 1.60 2.09 -4.11
CA LEU A 83 2.12 1.37 -2.96
C LEU A 83 2.15 2.25 -1.70
N GLU A 84 2.56 3.49 -1.84
CA GLU A 84 2.55 4.46 -0.76
C GLU A 84 1.13 4.72 -0.25
N SER A 85 0.19 4.95 -1.16
CA SER A 85 -1.22 5.14 -0.81
C SER A 85 -1.81 3.90 -0.14
N PHE A 86 -1.43 2.72 -0.60
CA PHE A 86 -1.86 1.45 -0.04
C PHE A 86 -1.42 1.30 1.43
N ILE A 87 -0.14 1.55 1.69
CA ILE A 87 0.42 1.47 3.05
C ILE A 87 -0.26 2.47 3.98
N ASN A 88 -0.40 3.72 3.52
CA ASN A 88 -1.03 4.78 4.30
C ASN A 88 -2.50 4.46 4.60
N SER A 89 -3.22 3.89 3.65
CA SER A 89 -4.63 3.55 3.81
C SER A 89 -4.84 2.38 4.77
N ILE A 90 -3.94 1.40 4.79
CA ILE A 90 -3.99 0.31 5.78
C ILE A 90 -3.74 0.86 7.18
N GLN A 91 -2.79 1.78 7.30
CA GLN A 91 -2.42 2.38 8.59
C GLN A 91 -3.54 3.27 9.15
N TYR A 92 -4.25 3.98 8.26
CA TYR A 92 -5.31 4.91 8.64
C TYR A 92 -6.59 4.65 7.84
N PRO A 93 -7.27 3.51 8.07
CA PRO A 93 -8.45 3.15 7.27
C PRO A 93 -9.60 4.14 7.48
N GLY A 94 -10.28 4.47 6.38
CA GLY A 94 -11.43 5.36 6.41
C GLY A 94 -11.09 6.85 6.39
N LEU A 95 -9.82 7.22 6.40
CA LEU A 95 -9.41 8.63 6.32
C LEU A 95 -9.22 9.05 4.87
N SER A 96 -9.49 10.32 4.58
CA SER A 96 -9.20 10.94 3.28
C SER A 96 -7.69 11.13 3.15
N GLU A 97 -7.21 11.37 1.92
CA GLU A 97 -5.80 11.65 1.67
C GLU A 97 -5.32 12.85 2.48
N GLU A 98 -6.15 13.88 2.59
CA GLU A 98 -5.86 15.09 3.37
C GLU A 98 -5.69 14.78 4.86
N GLU A 99 -6.58 13.96 5.42
CA GLU A 99 -6.51 13.55 6.82
C GLU A 99 -5.29 12.65 7.09
N ILE A 100 -4.96 11.77 6.16
CA ILE A 100 -3.75 10.93 6.24
C ILE A 100 -2.51 11.81 6.23
N GLU A 101 -2.46 12.80 5.36
CA GLU A 101 -1.34 13.74 5.27
C GLU A 101 -1.12 14.49 6.58
N LYS A 102 -2.20 14.96 7.22
CA LYS A 102 -2.14 15.59 8.53
C LYS A 102 -1.55 14.65 9.59
N LYS A 103 -1.97 13.39 9.59
CA LYS A 103 -1.47 12.38 10.52
C LYS A 103 0.02 12.12 10.33
N LEU A 104 0.47 12.07 9.08
CA LEU A 104 1.88 11.89 8.77
C LEU A 104 2.72 13.07 9.23
N ILE A 105 2.24 14.29 9.05
CA ILE A 105 2.91 15.50 9.51
C ILE A 105 3.02 15.51 11.04
N GLU A 106 1.94 15.19 11.75
CA GLU A 106 1.94 15.09 13.21
C GLU A 106 2.98 14.07 13.70
N LYS A 107 3.08 12.95 13.03
CA LYS A 107 4.04 11.89 13.36
C LYS A 107 5.48 12.38 13.18
N ILE A 108 5.76 13.09 12.10
CA ILE A 108 7.08 13.66 11.81
C ILE A 108 7.45 14.69 12.87
N GLU A 109 6.54 15.58 13.24
CA GLU A 109 6.76 16.58 14.28
C GLU A 109 7.04 15.96 15.64
N LYS A 110 6.32 14.90 15.98
CA LYS A 110 6.52 14.15 17.21
C LYS A 110 7.91 13.52 17.26
N GLN A 111 8.35 12.92 16.18
CA GLN A 111 9.68 12.32 16.07
C GLN A 111 10.77 13.40 16.17
N LYS A 112 10.54 14.56 15.58
CA LYS A 112 11.45 15.69 15.62
C LYS A 112 11.63 16.19 17.06
N LYS A 113 10.54 16.34 17.80
CA LYS A 113 10.57 16.73 19.21
C LYS A 113 11.31 15.72 20.08
N LEU A 114 11.10 14.45 19.85
CA LEU A 114 11.79 13.38 20.56
C LEU A 114 13.30 13.40 20.29
N ARG A 115 13.70 13.69 19.06
CA ARG A 115 15.11 13.82 18.70
C ARG A 115 15.76 15.03 19.40
N GLU A 116 15.08 16.16 19.44
CA GLU A 116 15.58 17.36 20.11
C GLU A 116 15.77 17.12 21.61
N ILE A 117 14.83 16.43 22.26
CA ILE A 117 14.91 16.05 23.66
C ILE A 117 16.07 15.06 23.87
N GLY A 118 16.25 14.09 22.97
CA GLY A 118 17.33 13.11 23.03
C GLY A 118 18.71 13.71 22.85
N LEU A 119 18.84 14.76 22.03
CA LEU A 119 20.09 15.44 21.78
C LEU A 119 20.51 16.35 22.94
N ASN A 120 19.57 16.78 23.77
CA ASN A 120 19.82 17.65 24.92
C ASN A 120 20.10 16.88 26.22
N ASN A 121 20.08 15.56 26.16
CA ASN A 121 20.43 14.68 27.25
C ASN A 121 21.86 14.16 27.07
#